data_0817bee4ca52bdb930c1efc5a12d3b31
#
_entry.id   0817bee4ca52bdb930c1efc5a12d3b31
#
_cell.length_a   1.000
_cell.length_b   1.000
_cell.length_c   1.000
_cell.angle_alpha   90.00
_cell.angle_beta   90.00
_cell.angle_gamma   90.00
#
_symmetry.space_group_name_H-M   'P 1'
#
loop_
_entity.id
_entity.type
_entity.pdbx_description
1 polymer ?
#
loop_
_entity_poly.entity_id
_entity_poly.type
_entity_poly.pdbx_seq_one_letter_code
_entity_poly.pdbx_strand_id
1 'polypeptide(L)'
;VYCFRNPLDNIKELYFHNIKNQFSFRTSIAESANILLSINELMEEYRRIFSSKIFFLNYDELILNPEQEIKSLVSWLGWEYEQKYLHPKLDPTTYIRSDKKNSLLNKKYQNIWKHYQDLLKPAIEVLEESGKYQHLIS
;
A
#
# COMPACT_ATOMS: atom_id res chain seq x y z
N VAL A 1 5.32 11.77 2.22
CA VAL A 1 4.42 10.72 2.76
C VAL A 1 4.82 9.38 2.21
N TYR A 2 5.00 8.39 3.06
CA TYR A 2 5.18 6.99 2.67
C TYR A 2 3.89 6.23 2.92
N CYS A 3 3.27 5.74 1.85
CA CYS A 3 2.02 4.98 1.92
C CYS A 3 2.35 3.48 1.87
N PHE A 4 1.86 2.73 2.84
CA PHE A 4 2.04 1.28 2.93
C PHE A 4 0.70 0.59 3.21
N ARG A 5 0.65 -0.71 2.95
CA ARG A 5 -0.55 -1.54 3.15
C ARG A 5 -0.14 -2.98 3.46
N ASN A 6 -1.14 -3.88 3.62
CA ASN A 6 -0.87 -5.32 3.74
C ASN A 6 0.13 -5.77 2.66
N PRO A 7 1.25 -6.41 3.04
CA PRO A 7 2.32 -6.76 2.11
C PRO A 7 1.88 -7.70 0.99
N LEU A 8 0.99 -8.67 1.27
CA LEU A 8 0.52 -9.61 0.25
C LEU A 8 -0.40 -8.94 -0.78
N ASP A 9 -1.25 -7.99 -0.36
CA ASP A 9 -2.02 -7.17 -1.29
C ASP A 9 -1.12 -6.30 -2.16
N ASN A 10 -0.02 -5.78 -1.59
CA ASN A 10 0.95 -4.96 -2.32
C ASN A 10 1.73 -5.81 -3.33
N ILE A 11 2.27 -6.97 -2.91
CA ILE A 11 3.00 -7.89 -3.80
C ILE A 11 2.12 -8.35 -4.96
N LYS A 12 0.87 -8.69 -4.67
CA LYS A 12 -0.11 -9.05 -5.71
C LYS A 12 -0.25 -7.94 -6.76
N GLU A 13 -0.44 -6.69 -6.34
CA GLU A 13 -0.58 -5.56 -7.27
C GLU A 13 0.71 -5.33 -8.08
N LEU A 14 1.87 -5.37 -7.43
CA LEU A 14 3.17 -5.25 -8.10
C LEU A 14 3.34 -6.31 -9.19
N TYR A 15 3.05 -7.57 -8.85
CA TYR A 15 3.18 -8.68 -9.78
C TYR A 15 2.26 -8.52 -10.99
N PHE A 16 0.96 -8.28 -10.77
CA PHE A 16 0.01 -8.10 -11.87
C PHE A 16 0.26 -6.84 -12.70
N HIS A 17 0.74 -5.77 -12.07
CA HIS A 17 1.09 -4.54 -12.79
C HIS A 17 2.27 -4.77 -13.73
N ASN A 18 3.31 -5.46 -13.26
CA ASN A 18 4.49 -5.79 -14.06
C ASN A 18 4.15 -6.68 -15.26
N ILE A 19 3.27 -7.67 -15.08
CA ILE A 19 2.80 -8.52 -16.18
C ILE A 19 2.10 -7.69 -17.28
N LYS A 20 1.22 -6.75 -16.88
CA LYS A 20 0.44 -5.95 -17.83
C LYS A 20 1.27 -4.94 -18.62
N ASN A 21 2.31 -4.38 -18.01
CA ASN A 21 3.08 -3.28 -18.60
C ASN A 21 4.31 -3.74 -19.39
N GLN A 22 4.49 -5.07 -19.56
CA GLN A 22 5.62 -5.65 -20.30
C GLN A 22 7.01 -5.11 -19.86
N PHE A 23 7.13 -4.66 -18.61
CA PHE A 23 8.44 -4.34 -18.10
C PHE A 23 9.30 -5.60 -18.16
N SER A 24 10.48 -5.47 -18.76
CA SER A 24 11.41 -6.56 -19.07
C SER A 24 11.93 -7.33 -17.86
N PHE A 25 11.66 -6.85 -16.67
CA PHE A 25 11.88 -7.53 -15.40
C PHE A 25 10.63 -8.34 -15.07
N ARG A 26 10.57 -9.57 -15.56
CA ARG A 26 9.65 -10.58 -15.04
C ARG A 26 10.14 -10.98 -13.65
N THR A 27 9.87 -10.12 -12.69
CA THR A 27 10.12 -10.47 -11.30
C THR A 27 9.19 -11.62 -10.94
N SER A 28 9.71 -12.66 -10.33
CA SER A 28 8.89 -13.70 -9.73
C SER A 28 8.12 -13.11 -8.55
N ILE A 29 7.10 -13.82 -8.07
CA ILE A 29 6.36 -13.40 -6.88
C ILE A 29 7.29 -13.31 -5.65
N ALA A 30 8.24 -14.25 -5.53
CA ALA A 30 9.26 -14.22 -4.48
C ALA A 30 10.18 -12.99 -4.60
N GLU A 31 10.61 -12.64 -5.82
CA GLU A 31 11.40 -11.42 -6.06
C GLU A 31 10.61 -10.16 -5.72
N SER A 32 9.31 -10.11 -6.05
CA SER A 32 8.43 -9.00 -5.67
C SER A 32 8.34 -8.85 -4.15
N ALA A 33 8.32 -9.96 -3.40
CA ALA A 33 8.35 -9.96 -1.94
C ALA A 33 9.69 -9.42 -1.40
N ASN A 34 10.83 -9.87 -1.95
CA ASN A 34 12.15 -9.39 -1.56
C ASN A 34 12.34 -7.89 -1.85
N ILE A 35 11.85 -7.40 -2.99
CA ILE A 35 11.85 -5.97 -3.32
C ILE A 35 11.05 -5.18 -2.29
N LEU A 36 9.84 -5.65 -1.95
CA LEU A 36 9.00 -5.00 -0.95
C LEU A 36 9.67 -4.97 0.43
N LEU A 37 10.30 -6.07 0.85
CA LEU A 37 11.05 -6.13 2.10
C LEU A 37 12.17 -5.10 2.11
N SER A 38 12.96 -5.02 1.05
CA SER A 38 14.07 -4.06 0.93
C SER A 38 13.59 -2.61 0.97
N ILE A 39 12.46 -2.30 0.30
CA ILE A 39 11.86 -0.96 0.35
C ILE A 39 11.40 -0.63 1.77
N ASN A 40 10.71 -1.56 2.43
CA ASN A 40 10.22 -1.35 3.79
C ASN A 40 11.37 -1.18 4.80
N GLU A 41 12.45 -1.95 4.66
CA GLU A 41 13.66 -1.80 5.48
C GLU A 41 14.29 -0.41 5.31
N LEU A 42 14.44 0.03 4.07
CA LEU A 42 14.96 1.36 3.76
C LEU A 42 14.06 2.45 4.35
N MET A 43 12.74 2.30 4.24
CA MET A 43 11.80 3.28 4.78
C MET A 43 11.77 3.31 6.31
N GLU A 44 11.95 2.17 6.98
CA GLU A 44 12.09 2.13 8.44
C GLU A 44 13.41 2.82 8.88
N GLU A 45 14.49 2.64 8.14
CA GLU A 45 15.73 3.36 8.41
C GLU A 45 15.56 4.87 8.20
N TYR A 46 14.88 5.30 7.15
CA TYR A 46 14.53 6.70 6.92
C TYR A 46 13.61 7.26 8.01
N ARG A 47 12.68 6.46 8.52
CA ARG A 47 11.83 6.83 9.66
C ARG A 47 12.68 7.11 10.89
N ARG A 48 13.69 6.27 11.16
CA ARG A 48 14.61 6.46 12.28
C ARG A 48 15.44 7.73 12.16
N ILE A 49 15.95 8.02 10.94
CA ILE A 49 16.82 9.18 10.69
C ILE A 49 16.02 10.48 10.57
N PHE A 50 14.87 10.44 9.92
CA PHE A 50 14.08 11.61 9.52
C PHE A 50 12.69 11.62 10.18
N SER A 51 12.57 11.20 11.43
CA SER A 51 11.31 10.91 12.14
C SER A 51 10.20 11.94 11.96
N SER A 52 10.52 13.25 11.92
CA SER A 52 9.53 14.33 11.76
C SER A 52 9.26 14.71 10.29
N LYS A 53 10.05 14.23 9.34
CA LYS A 53 9.99 14.65 7.93
C LYS A 53 9.26 13.65 7.04
N ILE A 54 8.92 12.46 7.55
CA ILE A 54 8.23 11.43 6.80
C ILE A 54 6.97 11.04 7.55
N PHE A 55 5.81 11.22 6.91
CA PHE A 55 4.55 10.70 7.41
C PHE A 55 4.32 9.31 6.84
N PHE A 56 4.06 8.35 7.73
CA PHE A 56 3.75 6.97 7.38
C PHE A 56 2.24 6.77 7.39
N LEU A 57 1.66 6.59 6.21
CA LEU A 57 0.22 6.42 6.02
C LEU A 57 -0.09 4.94 5.77
N ASN A 58 -0.83 4.32 6.67
CA ASN A 58 -1.36 2.99 6.44
C ASN A 58 -2.63 3.07 5.58
N TYR A 59 -2.57 2.55 4.36
CA TYR A 59 -3.69 2.57 3.42
C TYR A 59 -4.87 1.73 3.91
N ASP A 60 -4.63 0.62 4.60
CA ASP A 60 -5.70 -0.23 5.13
C ASP A 60 -6.46 0.48 6.26
N GLU A 61 -5.74 1.20 7.13
CA GLU A 61 -6.36 2.06 8.14
C GLU A 61 -7.08 3.26 7.52
N LEU A 62 -6.52 3.86 6.48
CA LEU A 62 -7.18 4.95 5.75
C LEU A 62 -8.53 4.52 5.17
N ILE A 63 -8.67 3.28 4.71
CA ILE A 63 -9.96 2.74 4.24
C ILE A 63 -10.95 2.53 5.39
N LEU A 64 -10.46 2.09 6.54
CA LEU A 64 -11.30 1.81 7.70
C LEU A 64 -11.75 3.08 8.42
N ASN A 65 -10.82 4.02 8.61
CA ASN A 65 -10.95 5.23 9.41
C ASN A 65 -10.51 6.47 8.64
N PRO A 66 -11.13 6.77 7.47
CA PRO A 66 -10.63 7.79 6.54
C PRO A 66 -10.53 9.18 7.15
N GLU A 67 -11.50 9.57 7.96
CA GLU A 67 -11.51 10.90 8.58
C GLU A 67 -10.34 11.09 9.54
N GLN A 68 -10.07 10.08 10.37
CA GLN A 68 -8.98 10.14 11.35
C GLN A 68 -7.62 10.19 10.66
N GLU A 69 -7.40 9.32 9.66
CA GLU A 69 -6.13 9.25 8.94
C GLU A 69 -5.86 10.53 8.13
N ILE A 70 -6.88 11.08 7.47
CA ILE A 70 -6.74 12.36 6.74
C ILE A 70 -6.51 13.51 7.72
N LYS A 71 -7.20 13.57 8.87
CA LYS A 71 -6.93 14.59 9.90
C LYS A 71 -5.47 14.53 10.38
N SER A 72 -4.96 13.33 10.64
CA SER A 72 -3.56 13.14 11.05
C SER A 72 -2.58 13.62 9.97
N LEU A 73 -2.83 13.26 8.72
CA LEU A 73 -1.99 13.67 7.59
C LEU A 73 -1.99 15.19 7.41
N VAL A 74 -3.15 15.83 7.37
CA VAL A 74 -3.22 17.29 7.12
C VAL A 74 -2.67 18.08 8.31
N SER A 75 -2.86 17.59 9.53
CA SER A 75 -2.23 18.16 10.73
C SER A 75 -0.69 18.11 10.63
N TRP A 76 -0.14 16.97 10.19
CA TRP A 76 1.30 16.85 9.97
C TRP A 76 1.83 17.79 8.88
N LEU A 77 1.01 18.07 7.84
CA LEU A 77 1.31 19.05 6.79
C LEU A 77 1.19 20.50 7.28
N GLY A 78 0.66 20.74 8.49
CA GLY A 78 0.38 22.08 9.01
C GLY A 78 -0.85 22.72 8.37
N TRP A 79 -1.75 21.93 7.81
CA TRP A 79 -2.98 22.41 7.15
C TRP A 79 -4.19 22.23 8.06
N GLU A 80 -5.22 23.06 7.85
CA GLU A 80 -6.51 22.86 8.49
C GLU A 80 -7.30 21.76 7.78
N TYR A 81 -8.00 20.94 8.58
CA TYR A 81 -8.83 19.88 8.02
C TYR A 81 -10.10 20.44 7.39
N GLU A 82 -10.41 19.99 6.19
CA GLU A 82 -11.66 20.27 5.49
C GLU A 82 -12.36 18.98 5.08
N GLN A 83 -13.70 18.93 5.24
CA GLN A 83 -14.53 17.77 4.88
C GLN A 83 -14.36 17.35 3.40
N LYS A 84 -14.03 18.29 2.51
CA LYS A 84 -13.80 18.01 1.09
C LYS A 84 -12.64 17.05 0.82
N TYR A 85 -11.70 16.88 1.78
CA TYR A 85 -10.57 15.97 1.61
C TYR A 85 -10.99 14.48 1.64
N LEU A 86 -12.16 14.17 2.20
CA LEU A 86 -12.74 12.83 2.15
C LEU A 86 -13.38 12.49 0.79
N HIS A 87 -13.69 13.52 -0.01
CA HIS A 87 -14.36 13.37 -1.29
C HIS A 87 -13.60 14.11 -2.39
N PRO A 88 -12.36 13.71 -2.72
CA PRO A 88 -11.57 14.41 -3.70
C PRO A 88 -12.28 14.37 -5.05
N LYS A 89 -12.46 15.53 -5.66
CA LYS A 89 -12.88 15.63 -7.06
C LYS A 89 -11.71 15.17 -7.91
N LEU A 90 -11.83 14.00 -8.52
CA LEU A 90 -10.84 13.51 -9.46
C LEU A 90 -10.91 14.33 -10.73
N ASP A 91 -9.77 14.93 -11.12
CA ASP A 91 -9.64 15.51 -12.44
C ASP A 91 -9.78 14.37 -13.48
N PRO A 92 -10.65 14.51 -14.49
CA PRO A 92 -10.79 13.50 -15.54
C PRO A 92 -9.50 13.20 -16.31
N THR A 93 -8.52 14.11 -16.26
CA THR A 93 -7.19 13.93 -16.87
C THR A 93 -6.23 13.13 -15.98
N THR A 94 -6.54 12.97 -14.71
CA THR A 94 -5.72 12.19 -13.80
C THR A 94 -5.91 10.70 -14.11
N TYR A 95 -4.87 10.03 -14.58
CA TYR A 95 -4.84 8.61 -14.92
C TYR A 95 -4.94 7.73 -13.66
N ILE A 96 -6.00 7.90 -12.89
CA ILE A 96 -6.36 6.93 -11.87
C ILE A 96 -7.25 5.90 -12.57
N ARG A 97 -6.80 4.68 -12.63
CA ARG A 97 -7.56 3.49 -13.05
C ARG A 97 -8.71 3.24 -12.07
N SER A 98 -9.64 4.18 -11.96
CA SER A 98 -10.84 3.97 -11.18
C SER A 98 -11.97 3.60 -12.13
N ASP A 99 -12.57 2.44 -11.93
CA ASP A 99 -13.95 2.23 -12.35
C ASP A 99 -14.74 3.45 -11.87
N LYS A 100 -15.22 4.25 -12.81
CA LYS A 100 -15.79 5.61 -12.65
C LYS A 100 -16.92 5.76 -11.62
N LYS A 101 -17.21 4.76 -10.81
CA LYS A 101 -18.28 4.73 -9.81
C LYS A 101 -17.85 4.40 -8.39
N ASN A 102 -16.60 4.05 -8.15
CA ASN A 102 -16.17 3.62 -6.82
C ASN A 102 -15.32 4.68 -6.14
N SER A 103 -15.67 5.01 -4.90
CA SER A 103 -14.82 5.75 -3.98
C SER A 103 -13.39 5.22 -4.02
N LEU A 104 -12.39 6.10 -4.02
CA LEU A 104 -10.97 5.73 -3.91
C LEU A 104 -10.70 4.88 -2.66
N LEU A 105 -11.51 5.09 -1.62
CA LEU A 105 -11.47 4.36 -0.36
C LEU A 105 -12.53 3.25 -0.37
N ASN A 106 -12.23 2.13 -1.01
CA ASN A 106 -13.17 1.02 -1.11
C ASN A 106 -12.65 -0.22 -0.38
N LYS A 107 -13.40 -0.63 0.66
CA LYS A 107 -13.10 -1.82 1.47
C LYS A 107 -12.92 -3.11 0.66
N LYS A 108 -13.51 -3.19 -0.53
CA LYS A 108 -13.36 -4.35 -1.42
C LYS A 108 -11.91 -4.62 -1.85
N TYR A 109 -11.02 -3.65 -1.68
CA TYR A 109 -9.59 -3.80 -2.02
C TYR A 109 -8.71 -4.27 -0.86
N GLN A 110 -9.29 -4.47 0.32
CA GLN A 110 -8.59 -5.03 1.47
C GLN A 110 -8.62 -6.56 1.46
N ASN A 111 -7.53 -7.17 1.86
CA ASN A 111 -7.39 -8.61 1.99
C ASN A 111 -7.74 -9.41 0.71
N ILE A 112 -7.63 -8.79 -0.47
CA ILE A 112 -7.86 -9.47 -1.76
C ILE A 112 -6.87 -10.61 -1.95
N TRP A 113 -5.68 -10.51 -1.39
CA TRP A 113 -4.65 -11.54 -1.43
C TRP A 113 -5.19 -12.92 -1.00
N LYS A 114 -6.20 -12.96 -0.12
CA LYS A 114 -6.81 -14.22 0.35
C LYS A 114 -7.41 -15.06 -0.77
N HIS A 115 -7.82 -14.44 -1.87
CA HIS A 115 -8.31 -15.14 -3.06
C HIS A 115 -7.18 -15.65 -3.96
N TYR A 116 -5.94 -15.31 -3.64
CA TYR A 116 -4.74 -15.62 -4.44
C TYR A 116 -3.67 -16.34 -3.61
N GLN A 117 -4.06 -17.00 -2.51
CA GLN A 117 -3.12 -17.64 -1.58
C GLN A 117 -2.18 -18.62 -2.28
N ASP A 118 -2.72 -19.49 -3.13
CA ASP A 118 -1.92 -20.47 -3.86
C ASP A 118 -0.87 -19.80 -4.77
N LEU A 119 -1.25 -18.73 -5.45
CA LEU A 119 -0.35 -17.94 -6.28
C LEU A 119 0.71 -17.23 -5.44
N LEU A 120 0.33 -16.72 -4.28
CA LEU A 120 1.20 -15.91 -3.42
C LEU A 120 2.06 -16.75 -2.46
N LYS A 121 1.93 -18.08 -2.47
CA LYS A 121 2.69 -18.97 -1.60
C LYS A 121 4.20 -18.67 -1.57
N PRO A 122 4.90 -18.46 -2.70
CA PRO A 122 6.32 -18.10 -2.67
C PRO A 122 6.61 -16.77 -1.97
N ALA A 123 5.68 -15.81 -2.01
CA ALA A 123 5.82 -14.56 -1.28
C ALA A 123 5.56 -14.73 0.22
N ILE A 124 4.59 -15.58 0.57
CA ILE A 124 4.30 -15.90 1.98
C ILE A 124 5.54 -16.50 2.62
N GLU A 125 6.17 -17.48 1.98
CA GLU A 125 7.40 -18.13 2.46
C GLU A 125 8.52 -17.10 2.73
N VAL A 126 8.76 -16.18 1.78
CA VAL A 126 9.75 -15.10 1.94
C VAL A 126 9.41 -14.18 3.11
N LEU A 127 8.13 -13.80 3.27
CA LEU A 127 7.68 -12.93 4.36
C LEU A 127 7.78 -13.62 5.72
N GLU A 128 7.46 -14.92 5.81
CA GLU A 128 7.61 -15.73 7.02
C GLU A 128 9.09 -15.85 7.44
N GLU A 129 9.98 -16.14 6.50
CA GLU A 129 11.43 -16.20 6.74
C GLU A 129 11.99 -14.87 7.25
N SER A 130 11.45 -13.74 6.80
CA SER A 130 11.85 -12.42 7.29
C SER A 130 11.51 -12.16 8.76
N GLY A 131 10.56 -12.90 9.34
CA GLY A 131 10.07 -12.75 10.70
C GLY A 131 9.26 -11.46 10.98
N LYS A 132 9.10 -10.58 9.98
CA LYS A 132 8.51 -9.24 10.20
C LYS A 132 7.00 -9.19 10.11
N TYR A 133 6.38 -10.11 9.39
CA TYR A 133 4.95 -10.03 9.00
C TYR A 133 4.11 -11.21 9.47
N GLN A 134 4.56 -11.97 10.44
CA GLN A 134 3.86 -13.17 10.95
C GLN A 134 2.43 -12.88 11.38
N HIS A 135 2.18 -11.70 11.98
CA HIS A 135 0.85 -11.28 12.44
C HIS A 135 -0.13 -10.91 11.31
N LEU A 136 0.34 -10.78 10.06
CA LEU A 136 -0.50 -10.43 8.89
C LEU A 136 -0.81 -11.63 8.01
N ILE A 137 -0.10 -12.73 8.21
CA ILE A 137 -0.14 -13.94 7.39
C ILE A 137 -0.97 -15.03 8.06
N SER A 138 -1.12 -14.94 9.38
CA SER A 138 -1.92 -15.88 10.21
C SER A 138 -3.43 -15.73 10.01
#